data_1afcaac1eeeebae1a3fef2f785e2750e
#
_entry.id   1afcaac1eeeebae1a3fef2f785e2750e
#
_cell.length_a   1.000
_cell.length_b   1.000
_cell.length_c   1.000
_cell.angle_alpha   90.00
_cell.angle_beta   90.00
_cell.angle_gamma   90.00
#
_symmetry.space_group_name_H-M   'P 1'
#
loop_
_entity.id
_entity.type
_entity.pdbx_description
1 polymer ?
#
loop_
_entity_poly.entity_id
_entity_poly.type
_entity_poly.pdbx_seq_one_letter_code
_entity_poly.pdbx_strand_id
1 'polypeptide(L)'
;MIENYHIKVAEEDIQLLKDKIKLTRLPDEINHKWTFGTDKTFLKDLLNTWSNDFDWRIHENKINEIGSYRFTSKSGLKIHFIHSKSGKKNALPIVMTHGWPGSIQEFLKIIPIIQKNSQI
;
A
#
# COMPACT_ATOMS: atom_id res chain seq x y z
N MET A 1 13.41 -10.42 -16.72
CA MET A 1 12.99 -9.27 -17.57
C MET A 1 12.41 -8.20 -16.64
N ILE A 2 12.72 -6.91 -16.84
CA ILE A 2 12.14 -5.79 -16.08
C ILE A 2 11.24 -5.03 -17.06
N GLU A 3 10.02 -4.68 -16.60
CA GLU A 3 9.05 -3.91 -17.36
C GLU A 3 8.42 -2.81 -16.50
N ASN A 4 8.00 -1.71 -17.11
CA ASN A 4 7.15 -0.74 -16.42
C ASN A 4 5.85 -1.44 -16.02
N TYR A 5 5.42 -1.17 -14.78
CA TYR A 5 4.20 -1.76 -14.26
C TYR A 5 3.27 -0.67 -13.75
N HIS A 6 2.10 -0.61 -14.32
CA HIS A 6 1.06 0.33 -13.89
C HIS A 6 0.01 -0.45 -13.10
N ILE A 7 -0.14 -0.10 -11.83
CA ILE A 7 -1.16 -0.69 -10.97
C ILE A 7 -2.50 -0.10 -11.41
N LYS A 8 -3.43 -0.98 -11.77
CA LYS A 8 -4.80 -0.62 -12.11
C LYS A 8 -5.72 -1.73 -11.60
N VAL A 9 -6.25 -1.53 -10.41
CA VAL A 9 -7.24 -2.44 -9.83
C VAL A 9 -8.56 -2.28 -10.58
N ALA A 10 -9.18 -3.38 -10.97
CA ALA A 10 -10.46 -3.34 -11.66
C ALA A 10 -11.55 -2.71 -10.76
N GLU A 11 -12.51 -1.98 -11.35
CA GLU A 11 -13.57 -1.35 -10.58
C GLU A 11 -14.46 -2.37 -9.88
N GLU A 12 -14.64 -3.51 -10.52
CA GLU A 12 -15.40 -4.64 -10.00
C GLU A 12 -14.76 -5.19 -8.71
N ASP A 13 -13.42 -5.22 -8.62
CA ASP A 13 -12.71 -5.68 -7.44
C ASP A 13 -12.86 -4.69 -6.27
N ILE A 14 -12.84 -3.38 -6.58
CA ILE A 14 -13.07 -2.34 -5.57
C ILE A 14 -14.51 -2.42 -5.06
N GLN A 15 -15.47 -2.57 -5.96
CA GLN A 15 -16.88 -2.72 -5.57
C GLN A 15 -17.10 -4.00 -4.75
N LEU A 16 -16.51 -5.12 -5.17
CA LEU A 16 -16.58 -6.37 -4.43
C LEU A 16 -16.01 -6.25 -3.01
N LEU A 17 -14.89 -5.51 -2.85
CA LEU A 17 -14.33 -5.21 -1.54
C LEU A 17 -15.32 -4.43 -0.68
N LYS A 18 -15.93 -3.36 -1.22
CA LYS A 18 -16.92 -2.55 -0.50
C LYS A 18 -18.12 -3.38 -0.07
N ASP A 19 -18.60 -4.27 -0.92
CA ASP A 19 -19.72 -5.15 -0.60
C ASP A 19 -19.37 -6.18 0.49
N LYS A 20 -18.15 -6.75 0.43
CA LYS A 20 -17.65 -7.63 1.50
C LYS A 20 -17.52 -6.90 2.84
N ILE A 21 -17.06 -5.65 2.85
CA ILE A 21 -17.00 -4.83 4.07
C ILE A 21 -18.40 -4.65 4.66
N LYS A 22 -19.40 -4.31 3.84
CA LYS A 22 -20.80 -4.15 4.28
C LYS A 22 -21.40 -5.43 4.86
N LEU A 23 -20.99 -6.59 4.33
CA LEU A 23 -21.45 -7.91 4.78
C LEU A 23 -20.64 -8.45 5.96
N THR A 24 -19.62 -7.74 6.44
CA THR A 24 -18.75 -8.20 7.51
C THR A 24 -19.54 -8.34 8.83
N ARG A 25 -19.50 -9.53 9.43
CA ARG A 25 -20.02 -9.78 10.77
C ARG A 25 -18.89 -9.65 11.77
N LEU A 26 -19.02 -8.67 12.66
CA LEU A 26 -18.07 -8.49 13.75
C LEU A 26 -18.43 -9.41 14.93
N PRO A 27 -17.43 -9.97 15.63
CA PRO A 27 -17.67 -10.77 16.83
C PRO A 27 -18.32 -9.92 17.93
N ASP A 28 -18.90 -10.61 18.92
CA ASP A 28 -19.38 -9.95 20.10
C ASP A 28 -18.22 -9.43 20.94
N GLU A 29 -18.45 -8.30 21.63
CA GLU A 29 -17.50 -7.65 22.48
C GLU A 29 -17.83 -7.93 23.94
N ILE A 30 -16.86 -8.48 24.70
CA ILE A 30 -17.04 -8.83 26.10
C ILE A 30 -17.08 -7.56 27.00
N ASN A 31 -16.21 -6.57 26.64
CA ASN A 31 -16.15 -5.26 27.31
C ASN A 31 -15.98 -4.17 26.26
N HIS A 32 -16.69 -3.09 26.44
CA HIS A 32 -16.51 -1.89 25.62
C HIS A 32 -15.13 -1.28 25.90
N LYS A 33 -14.37 -0.98 24.89
CA LYS A 33 -13.06 -0.33 24.86
C LYS A 33 -11.91 -1.29 24.55
N TRP A 34 -10.75 -0.69 24.39
CA TRP A 34 -9.49 -1.30 23.97
C TRP A 34 -8.83 -2.26 24.97
N THR A 35 -9.49 -2.64 26.06
CA THR A 35 -8.90 -3.45 27.13
C THR A 35 -8.43 -4.83 26.68
N PHE A 36 -9.18 -5.48 25.79
CA PHE A 36 -8.85 -6.84 25.31
C PHE A 36 -8.59 -6.90 23.80
N GLY A 37 -8.53 -5.77 23.13
CA GLY A 37 -8.33 -5.72 21.68
C GLY A 37 -8.96 -4.48 21.07
N THR A 38 -9.26 -4.55 19.79
CA THR A 38 -9.84 -3.43 19.05
C THR A 38 -11.28 -3.18 19.52
N ASP A 39 -11.57 -1.92 19.88
CA ASP A 39 -12.92 -1.46 20.21
C ASP A 39 -13.86 -1.68 19.01
N LYS A 40 -14.99 -2.33 19.27
CA LYS A 40 -15.97 -2.70 18.21
C LYS A 40 -16.63 -1.48 17.58
N THR A 41 -16.85 -0.41 18.34
CA THR A 41 -17.43 0.83 17.81
C THR A 41 -16.44 1.49 16.86
N PHE A 42 -15.18 1.64 17.29
CA PHE A 42 -14.12 2.15 16.42
C PHE A 42 -13.98 1.33 15.13
N LEU A 43 -14.03 -0.01 15.23
CA LEU A 43 -13.93 -0.87 14.04
C LEU A 43 -15.11 -0.68 13.09
N LYS A 44 -16.34 -0.50 13.60
CA LYS A 44 -17.53 -0.19 12.79
C LYS A 44 -17.36 1.14 12.05
N ASP A 45 -16.88 2.17 12.72
CA ASP A 45 -16.66 3.50 12.14
C ASP A 45 -15.55 3.44 11.07
N LEU A 46 -14.47 2.67 11.33
CA LEU A 46 -13.41 2.44 10.35
C LEU A 46 -13.92 1.72 9.10
N LEU A 47 -14.72 0.65 9.26
CA LEU A 47 -15.29 -0.08 8.13
C LEU A 47 -16.29 0.79 7.34
N ASN A 48 -17.05 1.65 8.01
CA ASN A 48 -17.93 2.62 7.36
C ASN A 48 -17.11 3.61 6.50
N THR A 49 -16.08 4.22 7.08
CA THR A 49 -15.15 5.11 6.36
C THR A 49 -14.51 4.40 5.18
N TRP A 50 -14.04 3.16 5.38
CA TRP A 50 -13.39 2.40 4.32
C TRP A 50 -14.34 2.09 3.15
N SER A 51 -15.59 1.75 3.42
CA SER A 51 -16.55 1.42 2.37
C SER A 51 -17.11 2.64 1.62
N ASN A 52 -17.21 3.81 2.30
CA ASN A 52 -17.90 4.98 1.74
C ASN A 52 -16.98 6.13 1.36
N ASP A 53 -15.97 6.44 2.20
CA ASP A 53 -15.18 7.66 2.06
C ASP A 53 -13.79 7.40 1.51
N PHE A 54 -13.27 6.18 1.64
CA PHE A 54 -11.92 5.85 1.19
C PHE A 54 -11.86 5.69 -0.32
N ASP A 55 -11.05 6.54 -0.98
CA ASP A 55 -10.79 6.47 -2.41
C ASP A 55 -9.46 5.76 -2.70
N TRP A 56 -9.55 4.49 -3.14
CA TRP A 56 -8.39 3.71 -3.56
C TRP A 56 -7.61 4.38 -4.69
N ARG A 57 -8.27 5.08 -5.62
CA ARG A 57 -7.62 5.68 -6.80
C ARG A 57 -6.56 6.72 -6.43
N ILE A 58 -6.77 7.46 -5.35
CA ILE A 58 -5.77 8.40 -4.82
C ILE A 58 -4.48 7.67 -4.44
N HIS A 59 -4.59 6.52 -3.79
CA HIS A 59 -3.44 5.74 -3.34
C HIS A 59 -2.77 4.99 -4.50
N GLU A 60 -3.54 4.42 -5.40
CA GLU A 60 -3.09 3.77 -6.63
C GLU A 60 -2.25 4.73 -7.49
N ASN A 61 -2.73 5.95 -7.70
CA ASN A 61 -2.02 6.98 -8.45
C ASN A 61 -0.69 7.36 -7.78
N LYS A 62 -0.67 7.55 -6.46
CA LYS A 62 0.57 7.85 -5.71
C LYS A 62 1.64 6.79 -5.89
N ILE A 63 1.28 5.51 -5.91
CA ILE A 63 2.23 4.41 -6.14
C ILE A 63 2.74 4.45 -7.58
N ASN A 64 1.86 4.69 -8.54
CA ASN A 64 2.22 4.73 -9.96
C ASN A 64 3.14 5.91 -10.31
N GLU A 65 2.99 7.05 -9.64
CA GLU A 65 3.80 8.27 -9.86
C GLU A 65 5.27 8.11 -9.44
N ILE A 66 5.57 7.25 -8.47
CA ILE A 66 6.94 7.11 -7.92
C ILE A 66 7.85 6.26 -8.81
N GLY A 67 7.30 5.54 -9.78
CA GLY A 67 8.05 4.64 -10.67
C GLY A 67 7.93 3.18 -10.26
N SER A 68 6.89 2.58 -10.75
CA SER A 68 6.48 1.21 -10.45
C SER A 68 6.95 0.26 -11.56
N TYR A 69 7.56 -0.87 -11.18
CA TYR A 69 8.14 -1.85 -12.09
C TYR A 69 7.81 -3.26 -11.64
N ARG A 70 7.91 -4.18 -12.60
CA ARG A 70 7.80 -5.62 -12.34
C ARG A 70 8.99 -6.36 -12.92
N PHE A 71 9.62 -7.18 -12.10
CA PHE A 71 10.68 -8.10 -12.51
C PHE A 71 10.12 -9.51 -12.61
N THR A 72 10.33 -10.18 -13.74
CA THR A 72 10.03 -11.60 -13.88
C THR A 72 11.33 -12.40 -13.80
N SER A 73 11.44 -13.27 -12.79
CA SER A 73 12.57 -14.15 -12.57
C SER A 73 12.66 -15.26 -13.63
N LYS A 74 13.78 -16.02 -13.64
CA LYS A 74 13.94 -17.20 -14.51
C LYS A 74 12.92 -18.31 -14.20
N SER A 75 12.46 -18.39 -12.96
CA SER A 75 11.43 -19.34 -12.51
C SER A 75 9.99 -18.87 -12.76
N GLY A 76 9.80 -17.71 -13.39
CA GLY A 76 8.48 -17.13 -13.67
C GLY A 76 7.87 -16.33 -12.52
N LEU A 77 8.55 -16.19 -11.39
CA LEU A 77 8.09 -15.38 -10.27
C LEU A 77 8.07 -13.90 -10.66
N LYS A 78 6.94 -13.23 -10.44
CA LYS A 78 6.75 -11.80 -10.71
C LYS A 78 6.91 -11.00 -9.43
N ILE A 79 7.89 -10.10 -9.38
CA ILE A 79 8.19 -9.25 -8.23
C ILE A 79 7.91 -7.81 -8.61
N HIS A 80 6.99 -7.17 -7.88
CA HIS A 80 6.73 -5.74 -7.99
C HIS A 80 7.75 -4.97 -7.15
N PHE A 81 8.27 -3.86 -7.69
CA PHE A 81 9.18 -2.98 -6.95
C PHE A 81 9.07 -1.54 -7.44
N ILE A 82 9.52 -0.62 -6.59
CA ILE A 82 9.67 0.80 -6.93
C ILE A 82 11.15 1.06 -7.22
N HIS A 83 11.43 1.78 -8.31
CA HIS A 83 12.75 2.29 -8.61
C HIS A 83 12.69 3.80 -8.81
N SER A 84 13.11 4.52 -7.78
CA SER A 84 13.06 5.97 -7.74
C SER A 84 14.47 6.55 -7.77
N LYS A 85 14.76 7.40 -8.75
CA LYS A 85 16.09 8.00 -8.96
C LYS A 85 16.15 9.40 -8.38
N SER A 86 17.24 9.74 -7.68
CA SER A 86 17.46 11.09 -7.16
C SER A 86 17.84 12.12 -8.22
N GLY A 87 18.23 11.68 -9.45
CA GLY A 87 18.80 12.51 -10.49
C GLY A 87 20.26 12.96 -10.25
N LYS A 88 20.86 12.59 -9.11
CA LYS A 88 22.25 12.94 -8.78
C LYS A 88 23.23 11.92 -9.32
N LYS A 89 24.37 12.40 -9.86
CA LYS A 89 25.36 11.59 -10.60
C LYS A 89 26.01 10.49 -9.73
N ASN A 90 26.23 10.75 -8.44
CA ASN A 90 26.94 9.86 -7.50
C ASN A 90 26.04 9.44 -6.33
N ALA A 91 24.73 9.31 -6.57
CA ALA A 91 23.80 8.89 -5.52
C ALA A 91 24.10 7.46 -5.05
N LEU A 92 24.17 7.27 -3.75
CA LEU A 92 24.32 5.93 -3.15
C LEU A 92 23.02 5.13 -3.38
N PRO A 93 23.09 3.93 -3.97
CA PRO A 93 21.91 3.08 -4.12
C PRO A 93 21.46 2.54 -2.76
N ILE A 94 20.17 2.68 -2.46
CA ILE A 94 19.56 2.17 -1.24
C ILE A 94 18.48 1.16 -1.62
N VAL A 95 18.51 -0.03 -1.04
CA VAL A 95 17.46 -1.05 -1.16
C VAL A 95 16.70 -1.12 0.15
N MET A 96 15.37 -1.02 0.06
CA MET A 96 14.46 -1.16 1.19
C MET A 96 13.48 -2.29 0.94
N THR A 97 13.28 -3.16 1.93
CA THR A 97 12.32 -4.24 1.89
C THR A 97 11.35 -4.10 3.05
N HIS A 98 10.05 -4.25 2.78
CA HIS A 98 9.05 -4.28 3.83
C HIS A 98 8.98 -5.66 4.49
N GLY A 99 8.44 -5.72 5.71
CA GLY A 99 8.13 -6.97 6.41
C GLY A 99 6.69 -7.42 6.16
N TRP A 100 6.37 -8.65 6.52
CA TRP A 100 4.98 -9.12 6.53
C TRP A 100 4.26 -8.60 7.80
N PRO A 101 3.03 -8.10 7.71
CA PRO A 101 2.10 -8.00 6.58
C PRO A 101 2.15 -6.65 5.83
N GLY A 102 3.28 -5.95 5.88
CA GLY A 102 3.46 -4.66 5.25
C GLY A 102 3.47 -4.67 3.71
N SER A 103 3.73 -3.51 3.13
CA SER A 103 3.81 -3.31 1.70
C SER A 103 4.74 -2.15 1.34
N ILE A 104 4.98 -1.96 0.05
CA ILE A 104 5.75 -0.80 -0.47
C ILE A 104 5.19 0.56 -0.01
N GLN A 105 3.95 0.62 0.42
CA GLN A 105 3.33 1.86 0.91
C GLN A 105 4.02 2.44 2.14
N GLU A 106 4.71 1.60 2.94
CA GLU A 106 5.51 2.03 4.09
C GLU A 106 6.61 3.02 3.69
N PHE A 107 7.11 2.92 2.44
CA PHE A 107 8.22 3.73 1.95
C PHE A 107 7.80 4.98 1.18
N LEU A 108 6.53 5.14 0.80
CA LEU A 108 6.07 6.24 -0.06
C LEU A 108 6.37 7.63 0.51
N LYS A 109 6.38 7.77 1.84
CA LYS A 109 6.69 9.05 2.50
C LYS A 109 8.19 9.32 2.62
N ILE A 110 9.01 8.29 2.79
CA ILE A 110 10.44 8.45 3.00
C ILE A 110 11.23 8.58 1.69
N ILE A 111 10.76 7.97 0.59
CA ILE A 111 11.43 8.03 -0.71
C ILE A 111 11.73 9.47 -1.16
N PRO A 112 10.76 10.40 -1.22
CA PRO A 112 11.05 11.78 -1.64
C PRO A 112 11.99 12.52 -0.68
N ILE A 113 11.99 12.18 0.60
CA ILE A 113 12.90 12.77 1.60
C ILE A 113 14.33 12.32 1.32
N ILE A 114 14.54 11.03 1.09
CA ILE A 114 15.87 10.48 0.75
C ILE A 114 16.38 11.07 -0.57
N GLN A 115 15.53 11.15 -1.61
CA GLN A 115 15.90 11.72 -2.89
C GLN A 115 16.36 13.19 -2.78
N LYS A 116 15.66 13.98 -1.97
CA LYS A 116 15.97 15.40 -1.75
C LYS A 116 17.28 15.56 -0.97
N ASN A 117 17.50 14.74 0.05
CA ASN A 117 18.59 14.87 1.02
C ASN A 117 19.83 14.03 0.66
N SER A 118 19.83 13.29 -0.44
CA SER A 118 20.98 12.53 -0.90
C SER A 118 22.14 13.43 -1.35
N GLN A 119 22.56 14.34 -0.48
CA GLN A 119 23.82 15.08 -0.53
C GLN A 119 24.82 14.34 0.37
N ILE A 120 25.30 13.23 -0.10
CA ILE A 120 26.51 12.62 0.44
C ILE A 120 27.37 12.22 -0.72
#